data_fe620f19165d19cd4f84196ed8a57140
#
_entry.id   fe620f19165d19cd4f84196ed8a57140
#
_cell.length_a   1.000
_cell.length_b   1.000
_cell.length_c   1.000
_cell.angle_alpha   90.00
_cell.angle_beta   90.00
_cell.angle_gamma   90.00
#
_symmetry.space_group_name_H-M   'P 1'
#
loop_
_entity.id
_entity.type
_entity.pdbx_description
1 polymer ?
#
loop_
_entity_poly.entity_id
_entity_poly.type
_entity_poly.pdbx_seq_one_letter_code
_entity_poly.pdbx_strand_id
1 'polypeptide(L)' 'MPDTILVSRDARGRVARVVLNRPEKLNCVSSAMWSELASIFRALDADESLRCVVLSGAGGRAFCVGADI' A
#
# COMPACT_ATOMS: atom_id res chain seq x y z
N MET A 1 16.46 -4.13 -4.07
CA MET A 1 15.28 -4.87 -3.61
C MET A 1 14.03 -4.19 -4.12
N PRO A 2 13.12 -4.91 -4.73
CA PRO A 2 11.85 -4.29 -5.11
C PRO A 2 11.06 -3.90 -3.87
N ASP A 3 10.37 -2.77 -3.96
CA ASP A 3 9.52 -2.32 -2.87
C ASP A 3 8.29 -3.20 -2.77
N THR A 4 7.97 -3.65 -1.55
CA THR A 4 6.78 -4.46 -1.29
C THR A 4 5.51 -3.62 -1.18
N ILE A 5 5.66 -2.30 -1.00
CA ILE A 5 4.55 -1.36 -0.98
C ILE A 5 4.95 -0.16 -1.82
N LEU A 6 4.07 0.23 -2.74
CA LEU A 6 4.28 1.39 -3.59
C LEU A 6 3.28 2.47 -3.17
N VAL A 7 3.75 3.71 -3.05
CA VAL A 7 2.91 4.85 -2.71
C VAL A 7 3.06 5.91 -3.78
N SER A 8 1.94 6.38 -4.28
CA SER A 8 1.93 7.46 -5.28
C SER A 8 0.77 8.41 -4.98
N ARG A 9 0.79 9.56 -5.65
CA ARG A 9 -0.27 10.56 -5.53
C ARG A 9 -0.72 10.99 -6.92
N ASP A 10 -1.96 11.44 -7.01
CA ASP A 10 -2.46 12.05 -8.24
C ASP A 10 -1.80 13.42 -8.47
N ALA A 11 -2.06 14.03 -9.62
CA ALA A 11 -1.46 15.30 -10.01
C ALA A 11 -1.75 16.44 -9.03
N ARG A 12 -2.89 16.38 -8.33
CA ARG A 12 -3.29 17.39 -7.36
C ARG A 12 -2.83 17.08 -5.93
N GLY A 13 -2.28 15.89 -5.70
CA GLY A 13 -1.87 15.44 -4.38
C GLY A 13 -3.01 15.17 -3.41
N ARG A 14 -4.24 15.00 -3.92
CA ARG A 14 -5.44 14.78 -3.09
C ARG A 14 -5.82 13.32 -2.93
N VAL A 15 -5.35 12.47 -3.83
CA VAL A 15 -5.58 11.03 -3.79
C VAL A 15 -4.25 10.34 -3.65
N ALA A 16 -4.08 9.54 -2.60
CA ALA A 16 -2.92 8.69 -2.45
C ALA A 16 -3.29 7.27 -2.87
N ARG A 17 -2.37 6.59 -3.57
CA ARG A 17 -2.51 5.19 -3.95
C ARG A 17 -1.46 4.40 -3.21
N VAL A 18 -1.90 3.40 -2.48
CA VAL A 18 -1.03 2.48 -1.76
C VAL A 18 -1.23 1.11 -2.39
N VAL A 19 -0.16 0.54 -2.96
CA VAL A 19 -0.24 -0.71 -3.70
C VAL A 19 0.56 -1.78 -2.97
N LEU A 20 -0.09 -2.88 -2.61
CA LEU A 20 0.60 -4.07 -2.11
C LEU A 20 1.30 -4.72 -3.30
N ASN A 21 2.62 -4.83 -3.25
CA ASN A 21 3.43 -5.21 -4.40
C ASN A 21 4.25 -6.48 -4.15
N ARG A 22 3.53 -7.56 -3.84
CA ARG A 22 4.10 -8.92 -3.78
C ARG A 22 3.25 -9.88 -4.63
N PRO A 23 3.10 -9.60 -5.93
CA PRO A 23 2.20 -10.42 -6.76
C PRO A 23 2.60 -11.89 -6.81
N GLU A 24 3.89 -12.21 -6.70
CA GLU A 24 4.40 -13.58 -6.65
C GLU A 24 3.95 -14.35 -5.39
N LYS A 25 3.52 -13.63 -4.36
CA LYS A 25 2.96 -14.19 -3.12
C LYS A 25 1.48 -13.81 -2.96
N LEU A 26 0.82 -13.43 -4.06
CA LEU A 26 -0.57 -12.98 -4.06
C LEU A 26 -0.82 -11.86 -3.05
N ASN A 27 0.17 -10.98 -2.89
CA ASN A 27 0.15 -9.81 -2.00
C ASN A 27 -0.06 -10.13 -0.51
N CYS A 28 0.40 -11.30 -0.10
CA CYS A 28 0.42 -11.69 1.30
C CYS A 28 1.32 -10.73 2.10
N VAL A 29 0.87 -10.28 3.25
CA VAL A 29 1.50 -9.22 4.03
C VAL A 29 2.43 -9.81 5.08
N SER A 30 3.74 -9.54 4.95
CA SER A 30 4.75 -9.95 5.92
C SER A 30 4.76 -9.02 7.15
N SER A 31 5.49 -9.40 8.21
CA SER A 31 5.66 -8.55 9.38
C SER A 31 6.27 -7.20 9.04
N ALA A 32 7.27 -7.19 8.14
CA ALA A 32 7.90 -5.94 7.68
C ALA A 32 6.89 -5.06 6.95
N MET A 33 6.02 -5.65 6.13
CA MET A 33 4.97 -4.91 5.42
C MET A 33 3.95 -4.31 6.37
N TRP A 34 3.58 -5.04 7.43
CA TRP A 34 2.67 -4.50 8.45
C TRP A 34 3.22 -3.23 9.10
N SER A 35 4.51 -3.24 9.48
CA SER A 35 5.16 -2.08 10.05
C SER A 35 5.24 -0.93 9.07
N GLU A 36 5.56 -1.21 7.82
CA GLU A 36 5.65 -0.23 6.75
C GLU A 36 4.29 0.40 6.47
N LEU A 37 3.23 -0.42 6.37
CA LEU A 37 1.86 0.07 6.19
C LEU A 37 1.44 0.99 7.33
N ALA A 38 1.74 0.64 8.56
CA ALA A 38 1.42 1.47 9.71
C ALA A 38 2.08 2.85 9.61
N SER A 39 3.35 2.91 9.22
CA SER A 39 4.07 4.17 9.03
C SER A 39 3.47 4.99 7.89
N ILE A 40 3.16 4.35 6.77
CA ILE A 40 2.58 4.99 5.59
C ILE A 40 1.22 5.60 5.95
N PHE A 41 0.33 4.84 6.59
CA PHE A 41 -1.00 5.34 6.91
C PHE A 41 -0.98 6.43 7.97
N ARG A 42 -0.04 6.40 8.92
CA ARG A 42 0.14 7.52 9.86
C ARG A 42 0.53 8.80 9.13
N ALA A 43 1.47 8.71 8.19
CA ALA A 43 1.89 9.87 7.41
C ALA A 43 0.74 10.41 6.55
N LEU A 44 -0.03 9.53 5.92
CA LEU A 44 -1.17 9.93 5.10
C LEU A 44 -2.28 10.54 5.94
N ASP A 45 -2.54 9.99 7.12
CA ASP A 45 -3.55 10.53 8.04
C ASP A 45 -3.23 11.94 8.53
N ALA A 46 -1.94 12.24 8.67
CA ALA A 46 -1.48 13.57 9.09
C ALA A 46 -1.53 14.61 7.96
N ASP A 47 -1.75 14.18 6.71
CA ASP A 47 -1.76 15.08 5.55
C ASP A 47 -3.17 15.60 5.29
N GLU A 48 -3.40 16.85 5.67
CA GLU A 48 -4.71 17.50 5.54
C GLU A 48 -5.13 17.76 4.09
N SER A 49 -4.20 17.72 3.15
CA SER A 49 -4.51 17.90 1.73
C SER A 49 -5.13 16.67 1.09
N LEU A 50 -4.95 15.50 1.69
CA LEU A 50 -5.52 14.26 1.17
C LEU A 50 -7.03 14.20 1.38
N ARG A 51 -7.72 13.71 0.36
CA ARG A 51 -9.18 13.49 0.37
C ARG A 51 -9.52 12.01 0.33
N CYS A 52 -8.63 11.18 -0.22
CA CYS A 52 -8.93 9.77 -0.44
C CYS A 52 -7.63 8.97 -0.48
N VAL A 53 -7.67 7.75 0.03
CA VAL A 53 -6.59 6.78 -0.11
C VAL A 53 -7.16 5.55 -0.81
N VAL A 54 -6.52 5.13 -1.89
CA VAL A 54 -6.89 3.92 -2.63
C VAL A 54 -5.86 2.85 -2.30
N LEU A 55 -6.31 1.76 -1.72
CA LEU A 55 -5.46 0.61 -1.42
C LEU A 55 -5.76 -0.49 -2.44
N SER A 56 -4.74 -0.98 -3.11
CA SER A 56 -4.90 -2.00 -4.14
C SER A 56 -3.75 -3.01 -4.09
N GLY A 57 -3.89 -4.08 -4.86
CA GLY A 57 -2.87 -5.12 -4.99
C GLY A 57 -2.37 -5.24 -6.42
N ALA A 58 -1.05 -5.35 -6.57
CA ALA A 58 -0.42 -5.52 -7.87
C ALA A 58 -0.66 -6.91 -8.45
N GLY A 59 -0.50 -7.05 -9.76
CA GLY A 59 -0.48 -8.33 -10.46
C GLY A 59 -1.79 -8.79 -11.06
N GLY A 60 -2.92 -8.19 -10.69
CA GLY A 60 -4.22 -8.52 -11.27
C GLY A 60 -4.81 -9.87 -10.89
N ARG A 61 -4.20 -10.62 -9.97
CA ARG A 61 -4.65 -11.94 -9.54
C ARG A 61 -5.36 -11.93 -8.20
N ALA A 62 -4.88 -11.11 -7.27
CA ALA A 62 -5.46 -10.98 -5.94
C ALA A 62 -5.14 -9.61 -5.38
N PHE A 63 -6.04 -9.08 -4.58
CA PHE A 63 -5.75 -7.89 -3.76
C PHE A 63 -4.74 -8.27 -2.67
N CYS A 64 -5.12 -9.19 -1.82
CA CYS A 64 -4.30 -9.71 -0.72
C CYS A 64 -4.92 -11.03 -0.25
N VAL A 65 -4.09 -12.06 -0.05
CA VAL A 65 -4.60 -13.37 0.42
C VAL A 65 -4.46 -13.55 1.93
N GLY A 66 -3.93 -12.55 2.63
CA GLY A 66 -3.84 -12.57 4.08
C GLY A 66 -2.43 -12.31 4.59
N ALA A 67 -2.18 -12.69 5.85
CA ALA A 67 -0.89 -12.51 6.48
C ALA A 67 0.06 -13.65 6.12
N ASP A 68 1.33 -13.30 5.96
CA ASP A 68 2.41 -14.26 5.74
C ASP A 68 2.92 -14.71 7.12
N ILE A 69 2.47 -15.87 7.52
CA ILE A 69 2.79 -16.40 8.84
C ILE A 69 4.07 -17.24 8.83
#